data_a3e3bcd9c6f620e30cd81ddc9584a60d
#
_entry.id   a3e3bcd9c6f620e30cd81ddc9584a60d
#
_cell.length_a   1.000
_cell.length_b   1.000
_cell.length_c   1.000
_cell.angle_alpha   90.00
_cell.angle_beta   90.00
_cell.angle_gamma   90.00
#
_symmetry.space_group_name_H-M   'P 1'
#
loop_
_entity.id
_entity.type
_entity.pdbx_description
1 polymer ?
#
loop_
_entity_poly.entity_id
_entity_poly.type
_entity_poly.pdbx_seq_one_letter_code
_entity_poly.pdbx_strand_id
1 'polypeptide(L)'
;QAAGYLAEAQSGKGTGVLVLQEWWGLVPQIKGICDRLADQGFTALAPDLYHGEFAQHTEMDKAGELMTTLPPERAARDMSGAIDYLLSHDACSSEQVGVIGFCMGGMLTLLITAQEGNRVGVAAPYYGAPLGDPSVNWDSLSAKVEGHFAAHDDFFPPEAVQDLEKQLQEQGKDVTFHIYEGTGHAFANEEDALGTFDSSAAETSWNRTIALLNKI
;
A
#
# COMPACT_ATOMS: atom_id res chain seq x y z
N GLN A 1 -13.64 3.48 15.74
CA GLN A 1 -13.14 2.25 15.11
C GLN A 1 -13.57 2.29 13.65
N ALA A 2 -12.62 2.24 12.71
CA ALA A 2 -12.94 2.17 11.30
C ALA A 2 -13.54 0.79 10.96
N ALA A 3 -14.44 0.76 9.99
CA ALA A 3 -14.82 -0.47 9.31
C ALA A 3 -13.68 -0.91 8.38
N GLY A 4 -13.76 -2.12 7.83
CA GLY A 4 -12.79 -2.61 6.87
C GLY A 4 -13.29 -3.84 6.14
N TYR A 5 -12.52 -4.33 5.19
CA TYR A 5 -12.75 -5.57 4.48
C TYR A 5 -11.66 -6.58 4.84
N LEU A 6 -12.06 -7.70 5.44
CA LEU A 6 -11.17 -8.82 5.79
C LEU A 6 -11.40 -9.98 4.82
N ALA A 7 -10.32 -10.49 4.25
CA ALA A 7 -10.29 -11.73 3.50
C ALA A 7 -9.30 -12.70 4.17
N GLU A 8 -9.82 -13.79 4.71
CA GLU A 8 -9.01 -14.79 5.40
C GLU A 8 -8.39 -15.78 4.42
N ALA A 9 -7.16 -16.20 4.69
CA ALA A 9 -6.49 -17.24 3.92
C ALA A 9 -7.40 -18.50 3.82
N GLN A 10 -7.48 -19.11 2.63
CA GLN A 10 -8.30 -20.31 2.41
C GLN A 10 -7.89 -21.48 3.31
N SER A 11 -6.66 -21.54 3.76
CA SER A 11 -6.16 -22.51 4.75
C SER A 11 -6.64 -22.26 6.18
N GLY A 12 -7.38 -21.16 6.41
CA GLY A 12 -7.83 -20.70 7.73
C GLY A 12 -6.81 -19.86 8.48
N LYS A 13 -5.54 -19.87 8.10
CA LYS A 13 -4.48 -19.02 8.67
C LYS A 13 -3.47 -18.62 7.62
N GLY A 14 -3.03 -17.36 7.65
CA GLY A 14 -2.02 -16.82 6.76
C GLY A 14 -1.27 -15.63 7.36
N THR A 15 -0.15 -15.26 6.75
CA THR A 15 0.54 -14.01 7.08
C THR A 15 -0.41 -12.82 6.94
N GLY A 16 -0.42 -11.94 7.94
CA GLY A 16 -1.26 -10.74 7.95
C GLY A 16 -0.78 -9.69 6.95
N VAL A 17 -1.68 -9.18 6.09
CA VAL A 17 -1.35 -8.13 5.11
C VAL A 17 -2.35 -6.99 5.24
N LEU A 18 -1.84 -5.79 5.52
CA LEU A 18 -2.61 -4.54 5.44
C LEU A 18 -2.63 -4.04 4.00
N VAL A 19 -3.82 -3.78 3.46
CA VAL A 19 -4.03 -3.27 2.10
C VAL A 19 -4.57 -1.85 2.16
N LEU A 20 -3.85 -0.88 1.62
CA LEU A 20 -4.22 0.53 1.68
C LEU A 20 -4.80 1.01 0.36
N GLN A 21 -5.98 1.62 0.46
CA GLN A 21 -6.80 2.10 -0.64
C GLN A 21 -6.15 3.23 -1.43
N GLU A 22 -6.55 3.35 -2.69
CA GLU A 22 -6.31 4.54 -3.49
C GLU A 22 -7.22 5.71 -3.03
N TRP A 23 -7.12 6.85 -3.68
CA TRP A 23 -7.95 8.02 -3.40
C TRP A 23 -9.46 7.80 -3.62
N TRP A 24 -9.84 6.69 -4.29
CA TRP A 24 -11.24 6.31 -4.51
C TRP A 24 -11.95 5.81 -3.24
N GLY A 25 -11.23 5.38 -2.23
CA GLY A 25 -11.76 4.75 -1.03
C GLY A 25 -11.72 3.21 -1.05
N LEU A 26 -12.46 2.59 -0.14
CA LEU A 26 -12.56 1.13 -0.06
C LEU A 26 -13.54 0.58 -1.11
N VAL A 27 -13.17 0.72 -2.38
CA VAL A 27 -13.95 0.28 -3.54
C VAL A 27 -13.77 -1.22 -3.83
N PRO A 28 -14.60 -1.84 -4.71
CA PRO A 28 -14.50 -3.26 -5.04
C PRO A 28 -13.12 -3.71 -5.53
N GLN A 29 -12.39 -2.86 -6.24
CA GLN A 29 -11.01 -3.15 -6.70
C GLN A 29 -10.07 -3.43 -5.52
N ILE A 30 -10.09 -2.64 -4.46
CA ILE A 30 -9.26 -2.86 -3.25
C ILE A 30 -9.69 -4.14 -2.51
N LYS A 31 -11.00 -4.41 -2.43
CA LYS A 31 -11.51 -5.67 -1.86
C LYS A 31 -11.06 -6.88 -2.67
N GLY A 32 -11.07 -6.78 -4.00
CA GLY A 32 -10.56 -7.82 -4.90
C GLY A 32 -9.07 -8.10 -4.71
N ILE A 33 -8.26 -7.09 -4.36
CA ILE A 33 -6.85 -7.29 -3.97
C ILE A 33 -6.75 -8.11 -2.68
N CYS A 34 -7.60 -7.87 -1.68
CA CYS A 34 -7.64 -8.68 -0.47
C CYS A 34 -8.03 -10.13 -0.77
N ASP A 35 -9.04 -10.35 -1.62
CA ASP A 35 -9.46 -11.69 -2.04
C ASP A 35 -8.33 -12.42 -2.78
N ARG A 36 -7.65 -11.73 -3.70
CA ARG A 36 -6.50 -12.27 -4.43
C ARG A 36 -5.34 -12.65 -3.51
N LEU A 37 -5.10 -11.88 -2.44
CA LEU A 37 -4.12 -12.23 -1.41
C LEU A 37 -4.56 -13.46 -0.61
N ALA A 38 -5.85 -13.55 -0.25
CA ALA A 38 -6.40 -14.71 0.46
C ALA A 38 -6.26 -16.00 -0.35
N ASP A 39 -6.45 -15.94 -1.67
CA ASP A 39 -6.21 -17.05 -2.60
C ASP A 39 -4.73 -17.47 -2.66
N GLN A 40 -3.81 -16.54 -2.34
CA GLN A 40 -2.36 -16.79 -2.24
C GLN A 40 -1.91 -17.24 -0.83
N GLY A 41 -2.86 -17.41 0.12
CA GLY A 41 -2.60 -17.90 1.46
C GLY A 41 -2.29 -16.82 2.50
N PHE A 42 -2.56 -15.55 2.22
CA PHE A 42 -2.45 -14.44 3.16
C PHE A 42 -3.79 -14.13 3.83
N THR A 43 -3.77 -13.55 5.03
CA THR A 43 -4.95 -12.94 5.64
C THR A 43 -4.87 -11.43 5.45
N ALA A 44 -5.71 -10.88 4.60
CA ALA A 44 -5.64 -9.50 4.14
C ALA A 44 -6.75 -8.64 4.74
N LEU A 45 -6.41 -7.44 5.21
CA LEU A 45 -7.35 -6.46 5.75
C LEU A 45 -7.15 -5.10 5.08
N ALA A 46 -8.21 -4.56 4.50
CA ALA A 46 -8.25 -3.19 4.03
C ALA A 46 -9.14 -2.34 4.96
N PRO A 47 -8.58 -1.40 5.74
CA PRO A 47 -9.38 -0.45 6.52
C PRO A 47 -10.08 0.54 5.61
N ASP A 48 -11.28 0.96 5.99
CA ASP A 48 -11.99 2.04 5.32
C ASP A 48 -11.57 3.39 5.92
N LEU A 49 -10.62 4.05 5.26
CA LEU A 49 -10.07 5.32 5.73
C LEU A 49 -11.05 6.49 5.56
N TYR A 50 -12.08 6.33 4.72
CA TYR A 50 -13.09 7.36 4.49
C TYR A 50 -14.40 7.11 5.26
N HIS A 51 -14.44 6.06 6.11
CA HIS A 51 -15.55 5.77 7.03
C HIS A 51 -16.93 5.65 6.34
N GLY A 52 -16.99 4.89 5.26
CA GLY A 52 -18.20 4.58 4.50
C GLY A 52 -18.36 5.42 3.24
N GLU A 53 -17.50 6.42 3.04
CA GLU A 53 -17.51 7.20 1.81
C GLU A 53 -16.54 6.62 0.77
N PHE A 54 -16.86 6.81 -0.50
CA PHE A 54 -16.01 6.43 -1.62
C PHE A 54 -16.40 7.23 -2.87
N ALA A 55 -15.54 7.26 -3.86
CA ALA A 55 -15.81 7.81 -5.19
C ALA A 55 -15.77 6.70 -6.24
N GLN A 56 -16.65 6.80 -7.25
CA GLN A 56 -16.55 5.95 -8.44
C GLN A 56 -15.33 6.37 -9.26
N HIS A 57 -14.77 5.47 -10.06
CA HIS A 57 -13.60 5.75 -10.93
C HIS A 57 -13.85 6.83 -12.01
N THR A 58 -15.08 7.35 -12.10
CA THR A 58 -15.48 8.49 -12.95
C THR A 58 -15.67 9.79 -12.16
N GLU A 59 -15.58 9.76 -10.81
CA GLU A 59 -15.87 10.90 -9.92
C GLU A 59 -14.55 11.49 -9.36
N MET A 60 -13.66 11.97 -10.23
CA MET A 60 -12.33 12.45 -9.82
C MET A 60 -12.38 13.62 -8.85
N ASP A 61 -13.31 14.56 -9.02
CA ASP A 61 -13.48 15.71 -8.11
C ASP A 61 -13.81 15.23 -6.69
N LYS A 62 -14.73 14.26 -6.56
CA LYS A 62 -15.10 13.69 -5.28
C LYS A 62 -13.94 12.91 -4.65
N ALA A 63 -13.18 12.14 -5.44
CA ALA A 63 -11.99 11.43 -4.96
C ALA A 63 -10.94 12.42 -4.43
N GLY A 64 -10.70 13.52 -5.14
CA GLY A 64 -9.82 14.60 -4.71
C GLY A 64 -10.29 15.27 -3.41
N GLU A 65 -11.60 15.52 -3.26
CA GLU A 65 -12.18 16.05 -2.01
C GLU A 65 -11.96 15.07 -0.84
N LEU A 66 -12.29 13.79 -1.02
CA LEU A 66 -12.11 12.77 0.01
C LEU A 66 -10.64 12.66 0.46
N MET A 67 -9.71 12.67 -0.49
CA MET A 67 -8.28 12.62 -0.20
C MET A 67 -7.81 13.86 0.57
N THR A 68 -8.18 15.06 0.12
CA THR A 68 -7.73 16.32 0.73
C THR A 68 -8.37 16.60 2.10
N THR A 69 -9.52 16.03 2.37
CA THR A 69 -10.22 16.15 3.65
C THR A 69 -9.93 15.02 4.64
N LEU A 70 -9.15 14.02 4.26
CA LEU A 70 -8.74 12.92 5.15
C LEU A 70 -7.80 13.44 6.24
N PRO A 71 -8.21 13.45 7.53
CA PRO A 71 -7.35 13.92 8.60
C PRO A 71 -6.18 12.94 8.80
N PRO A 72 -4.91 13.39 8.74
CA PRO A 72 -3.74 12.51 8.83
C PRO A 72 -3.70 11.67 10.11
N GLU A 73 -4.04 12.27 11.26
CA GLU A 73 -4.02 11.56 12.54
C GLU A 73 -5.14 10.50 12.63
N ARG A 74 -6.27 10.69 11.91
CA ARG A 74 -7.32 9.68 11.83
C ARG A 74 -6.86 8.52 10.97
N ALA A 75 -6.29 8.81 9.79
CA ALA A 75 -5.75 7.78 8.92
C ALA A 75 -4.67 6.94 9.63
N ALA A 76 -3.73 7.59 10.31
CA ALA A 76 -2.69 6.92 11.08
C ALA A 76 -3.27 5.98 12.16
N ARG A 77 -4.27 6.46 12.94
CA ARG A 77 -4.94 5.64 13.97
C ARG A 77 -5.71 4.46 13.37
N ASP A 78 -6.39 4.67 12.25
CA ASP A 78 -7.18 3.62 11.60
C ASP A 78 -6.27 2.53 11.03
N MET A 79 -5.15 2.91 10.42
CA MET A 79 -4.13 1.97 9.91
C MET A 79 -3.45 1.21 11.06
N SER A 80 -3.02 1.90 12.13
CA SER A 80 -2.43 1.28 13.32
C SER A 80 -3.41 0.31 13.99
N GLY A 81 -4.67 0.72 14.15
CA GLY A 81 -5.74 -0.14 14.67
C GLY A 81 -6.03 -1.36 13.79
N ALA A 82 -5.87 -1.24 12.46
CA ALA A 82 -6.00 -2.37 11.55
C ALA A 82 -4.84 -3.37 11.70
N ILE A 83 -3.62 -2.88 11.96
CA ILE A 83 -2.46 -3.72 12.28
C ILE A 83 -2.68 -4.45 13.62
N ASP A 84 -3.18 -3.74 14.65
CA ASP A 84 -3.55 -4.36 15.94
C ASP A 84 -4.55 -5.49 15.76
N TYR A 85 -5.59 -5.22 14.95
CA TYR A 85 -6.62 -6.21 14.65
C TYR A 85 -6.04 -7.44 13.94
N LEU A 86 -5.24 -7.25 12.88
CA LEU A 86 -4.61 -8.34 12.14
C LEU A 86 -3.75 -9.21 13.06
N LEU A 87 -2.84 -8.60 13.83
CA LEU A 87 -1.91 -9.33 14.71
C LEU A 87 -2.62 -10.06 15.84
N SER A 88 -3.82 -9.64 16.23
CA SER A 88 -4.65 -10.30 17.25
C SER A 88 -5.68 -11.27 16.68
N HIS A 89 -5.85 -11.33 15.36
CA HIS A 89 -6.88 -12.14 14.70
C HIS A 89 -6.45 -13.60 14.57
N ASP A 90 -7.38 -14.52 14.86
CA ASP A 90 -7.11 -15.98 14.83
C ASP A 90 -6.64 -16.50 13.45
N ALA A 91 -7.05 -15.84 12.37
CA ALA A 91 -6.62 -16.16 11.02
C ALA A 91 -5.26 -15.57 10.63
N CYS A 92 -4.63 -14.74 11.47
CA CYS A 92 -3.26 -14.29 11.28
C CYS A 92 -2.27 -15.25 11.92
N SER A 93 -1.23 -15.64 11.18
CA SER A 93 -0.21 -16.58 11.67
C SER A 93 1.17 -15.94 11.88
N SER A 94 1.34 -14.67 11.49
CA SER A 94 2.61 -13.96 11.58
C SER A 94 2.70 -13.03 12.80
N GLU A 95 3.91 -12.78 13.29
CA GLU A 95 4.20 -11.81 14.35
C GLU A 95 4.35 -10.37 13.82
N GLN A 96 4.53 -10.23 12.51
CA GLN A 96 4.61 -8.98 11.77
C GLN A 96 3.61 -9.00 10.64
N VAL A 97 3.22 -7.81 10.15
CA VAL A 97 2.37 -7.69 8.97
C VAL A 97 3.19 -7.26 7.75
N GLY A 98 2.72 -7.65 6.55
CA GLY A 98 3.06 -6.95 5.33
C GLY A 98 2.14 -5.75 5.12
N VAL A 99 2.63 -4.70 4.49
CA VAL A 99 1.80 -3.54 4.10
C VAL A 99 1.94 -3.30 2.61
N ILE A 100 0.82 -3.25 1.92
CA ILE A 100 0.77 -2.86 0.50
C ILE A 100 -0.24 -1.73 0.32
N GLY A 101 -0.01 -0.85 -0.64
CA GLY A 101 -0.96 0.22 -0.91
C GLY A 101 -0.69 0.89 -2.25
N PHE A 102 -1.70 1.57 -2.77
CA PHE A 102 -1.75 2.03 -4.16
C PHE A 102 -2.03 3.54 -4.20
N CYS A 103 -1.30 4.30 -5.01
CA CYS A 103 -1.45 5.76 -5.14
C CYS A 103 -1.30 6.46 -3.78
N MET A 104 -2.34 7.15 -3.28
CA MET A 104 -2.40 7.65 -1.91
C MET A 104 -2.02 6.56 -0.89
N GLY A 105 -2.54 5.34 -1.07
CA GLY A 105 -2.21 4.19 -0.23
C GLY A 105 -0.74 3.77 -0.32
N GLY A 106 -0.06 3.99 -1.46
CA GLY A 106 1.39 3.77 -1.59
C GLY A 106 2.18 4.73 -0.70
N MET A 107 1.82 6.01 -0.70
CA MET A 107 2.37 7.00 0.22
C MET A 107 2.10 6.60 1.68
N LEU A 108 0.86 6.24 2.01
CA LEU A 108 0.46 5.81 3.36
C LEU A 108 1.17 4.53 3.79
N THR A 109 1.51 3.63 2.85
CA THR A 109 2.30 2.41 3.12
C THR A 109 3.66 2.76 3.73
N LEU A 110 4.38 3.70 3.15
CA LEU A 110 5.68 4.13 3.68
C LEU A 110 5.54 4.85 5.03
N LEU A 111 4.54 5.72 5.17
CA LEU A 111 4.29 6.46 6.42
C LEU A 111 3.95 5.53 7.58
N ILE A 112 3.01 4.59 7.40
CA ILE A 112 2.64 3.67 8.48
C ILE A 112 3.76 2.68 8.79
N THR A 113 4.52 2.24 7.78
CA THR A 113 5.67 1.36 8.00
C THR A 113 6.76 2.05 8.83
N ALA A 114 7.04 3.32 8.56
CA ALA A 114 7.97 4.11 9.36
C ALA A 114 7.46 4.34 10.79
N GLN A 115 6.15 4.54 10.96
CA GLN A 115 5.53 4.74 12.28
C GLN A 115 5.52 3.47 13.14
N GLU A 116 5.14 2.33 12.55
CA GLU A 116 4.93 1.06 13.28
C GLU A 116 6.22 0.26 13.50
N GLY A 117 7.30 0.60 12.82
CA GLY A 117 8.62 0.03 13.02
C GLY A 117 8.62 -1.50 12.86
N ASN A 118 9.07 -2.20 13.89
CA ASN A 118 9.24 -3.66 13.87
C ASN A 118 7.94 -4.48 13.79
N ARG A 119 6.77 -3.84 13.83
CA ARG A 119 5.47 -4.52 13.63
C ARG A 119 5.20 -4.80 12.14
N VAL A 120 5.89 -4.08 11.25
CA VAL A 120 5.85 -4.28 9.80
C VAL A 120 7.15 -4.94 9.37
N GLY A 121 7.05 -6.13 8.79
CA GLY A 121 8.21 -6.88 8.31
C GLY A 121 8.59 -6.51 6.89
N VAL A 122 7.60 -6.30 6.02
CA VAL A 122 7.79 -5.93 4.62
C VAL A 122 6.76 -4.89 4.15
N ALA A 123 7.14 -4.06 3.18
CA ALA A 123 6.23 -3.07 2.60
C ALA A 123 6.40 -2.96 1.08
N ALA A 124 5.28 -2.89 0.36
CA ALA A 124 5.25 -2.71 -1.09
C ALA A 124 4.36 -1.52 -1.50
N PRO A 125 4.89 -0.29 -1.51
CA PRO A 125 4.19 0.86 -2.06
C PRO A 125 4.10 0.79 -3.59
N TYR A 126 2.91 1.04 -4.14
CA TYR A 126 2.66 1.16 -5.58
C TYR A 126 2.40 2.61 -5.94
N TYR A 127 3.18 3.15 -6.87
CA TYR A 127 3.06 4.48 -7.45
C TYR A 127 2.60 5.56 -6.46
N GLY A 128 3.21 5.56 -5.26
CA GLY A 128 2.93 6.54 -4.21
C GLY A 128 4.03 6.59 -3.15
N ALA A 129 4.53 7.78 -2.84
CA ALA A 129 5.56 8.00 -1.83
C ALA A 129 5.45 9.40 -1.22
N PRO A 130 5.86 9.63 0.04
CA PRO A 130 5.84 10.95 0.68
C PRO A 130 7.07 11.77 0.24
N LEU A 131 7.06 12.17 -1.05
CA LEU A 131 8.17 12.87 -1.67
C LEU A 131 8.35 14.28 -1.08
N GLY A 132 9.57 14.60 -0.66
CA GLY A 132 9.92 15.93 -0.17
C GLY A 132 9.27 16.31 1.17
N ASP A 133 8.68 15.40 1.89
CA ASP A 133 8.11 15.64 3.23
C ASP A 133 9.20 15.49 4.31
N PRO A 134 9.72 16.61 4.89
CA PRO A 134 10.77 16.56 5.90
C PRO A 134 10.24 16.11 7.28
N SER A 135 8.93 15.99 7.45
CA SER A 135 8.34 15.58 8.73
C SER A 135 8.38 14.06 8.96
N VAL A 136 8.66 13.28 7.91
CA VAL A 136 8.70 11.82 8.02
C VAL A 136 9.95 11.39 8.77
N ASN A 137 9.75 10.74 9.91
CA ASN A 137 10.84 10.13 10.66
C ASN A 137 11.08 8.69 10.19
N TRP A 138 12.20 8.49 9.50
CA TRP A 138 12.61 7.18 8.98
C TRP A 138 13.40 6.33 9.98
N ASP A 139 13.75 6.84 11.16
CA ASP A 139 14.60 6.13 12.13
C ASP A 139 14.03 4.76 12.49
N SER A 140 12.72 4.67 12.70
CA SER A 140 12.03 3.43 13.07
C SER A 140 11.74 2.48 11.89
N LEU A 141 11.97 2.90 10.65
CA LEU A 141 11.79 2.04 9.48
C LEU A 141 12.78 0.86 9.54
N SER A 142 12.26 -0.32 9.83
CA SER A 142 13.02 -1.59 9.93
C SER A 142 12.58 -2.63 8.90
N ALA A 143 11.44 -2.42 8.25
CA ALA A 143 10.91 -3.30 7.22
C ALA A 143 11.78 -3.30 5.96
N LYS A 144 11.79 -4.45 5.25
CA LYS A 144 12.26 -4.47 3.88
C LYS A 144 11.19 -3.85 2.97
N VAL A 145 11.58 -2.89 2.15
CA VAL A 145 10.68 -2.17 1.24
C VAL A 145 11.03 -2.50 -0.21
N GLU A 146 10.06 -2.98 -0.98
CA GLU A 146 10.17 -3.12 -2.44
C GLU A 146 9.00 -2.36 -3.09
N GLY A 147 9.28 -1.14 -3.59
CA GLY A 147 8.27 -0.26 -4.20
C GLY A 147 8.17 -0.43 -5.73
N HIS A 148 7.00 -0.07 -6.27
CA HIS A 148 6.68 -0.23 -7.69
C HIS A 148 6.18 1.09 -8.25
N PHE A 149 6.97 1.72 -9.16
CA PHE A 149 6.72 3.06 -9.68
C PHE A 149 6.73 3.08 -11.20
N ALA A 150 6.00 4.02 -11.77
CA ALA A 150 5.93 4.20 -13.22
C ALA A 150 7.05 5.09 -13.75
N ALA A 151 7.48 4.86 -14.99
CA ALA A 151 8.48 5.69 -15.65
C ALA A 151 7.92 7.05 -16.14
N HIS A 152 6.59 7.11 -16.36
CA HIS A 152 5.88 8.32 -16.81
C HIS A 152 4.79 8.68 -15.79
N ASP A 153 5.19 9.27 -14.67
CA ASP A 153 4.28 9.62 -13.58
C ASP A 153 4.48 11.09 -13.18
N ASP A 154 3.47 11.91 -13.46
CA ASP A 154 3.50 13.34 -13.12
C ASP A 154 3.19 13.60 -11.64
N PHE A 155 2.57 12.63 -10.94
CA PHE A 155 2.27 12.73 -9.50
C PHE A 155 3.47 12.33 -8.64
N PHE A 156 4.19 11.28 -9.07
CA PHE A 156 5.37 10.74 -8.39
C PHE A 156 6.52 10.58 -9.39
N PRO A 157 7.16 11.69 -9.80
CA PRO A 157 8.22 11.68 -10.80
C PRO A 157 9.34 10.70 -10.45
N PRO A 158 9.78 9.86 -11.41
CA PRO A 158 10.75 8.79 -11.14
C PRO A 158 12.07 9.30 -10.57
N GLU A 159 12.53 10.51 -10.93
CA GLU A 159 13.73 11.09 -10.37
C GLU A 159 13.59 11.38 -8.86
N ALA A 160 12.42 11.90 -8.44
CA ALA A 160 12.17 12.18 -7.03
C ALA A 160 11.99 10.88 -6.22
N VAL A 161 11.43 9.84 -6.84
CA VAL A 161 11.33 8.49 -6.25
C VAL A 161 12.73 7.89 -6.04
N GLN A 162 13.61 7.98 -7.04
CA GLN A 162 15.00 7.50 -6.95
C GLN A 162 15.82 8.29 -5.92
N ASP A 163 15.58 9.60 -5.80
CA ASP A 163 16.22 10.41 -4.77
C ASP A 163 15.81 9.97 -3.36
N LEU A 164 14.52 9.65 -3.15
CA LEU A 164 14.03 9.09 -1.87
C LEU A 164 14.65 7.72 -1.60
N GLU A 165 14.70 6.83 -2.59
CA GLU A 165 15.35 5.52 -2.45
C GLU A 165 16.80 5.67 -1.98
N LYS A 166 17.57 6.51 -2.67
CA LYS A 166 18.97 6.78 -2.34
C LYS A 166 19.11 7.35 -0.92
N GLN A 167 18.27 8.33 -0.56
CA GLN A 167 18.26 8.91 0.79
C GLN A 167 18.05 7.83 1.86
N LEU A 168 17.10 6.93 1.67
CA LEU A 168 16.80 5.85 2.62
C LEU A 168 17.93 4.83 2.70
N GLN A 169 18.52 4.46 1.57
CA GLN A 169 19.68 3.56 1.51
C GLN A 169 20.89 4.16 2.21
N GLU A 170 21.16 5.47 2.04
CA GLU A 170 22.23 6.19 2.76
C GLU A 170 22.01 6.20 4.29
N GLN A 171 20.76 6.10 4.74
CA GLN A 171 20.38 5.93 6.15
C GLN A 171 20.41 4.46 6.61
N GLY A 172 20.89 3.54 5.75
CA GLY A 172 20.99 2.12 6.07
C GLY A 172 19.67 1.35 6.03
N LYS A 173 18.64 1.87 5.36
CA LYS A 173 17.35 1.20 5.20
C LYS A 173 17.39 0.21 4.03
N ASP A 174 16.72 -0.95 4.19
CA ASP A 174 16.59 -1.96 3.13
C ASP A 174 15.43 -1.60 2.18
N VAL A 175 15.71 -0.73 1.22
CA VAL A 175 14.72 -0.18 0.28
C VAL A 175 15.17 -0.41 -1.16
N THR A 176 14.27 -0.85 -2.01
CA THR A 176 14.44 -0.99 -3.46
C THR A 176 13.19 -0.49 -4.17
N PHE A 177 13.33 0.45 -5.12
CA PHE A 177 12.23 0.95 -5.92
C PHE A 177 12.40 0.52 -7.38
N HIS A 178 11.43 -0.22 -7.90
CA HIS A 178 11.39 -0.68 -9.28
C HIS A 178 10.65 0.34 -10.13
N ILE A 179 11.34 0.91 -11.12
CA ILE A 179 10.71 1.77 -12.13
C ILE A 179 10.35 0.92 -13.34
N TYR A 180 9.08 0.96 -13.76
CA TYR A 180 8.56 0.18 -14.88
C TYR A 180 8.53 1.04 -16.14
N GLU A 181 9.38 0.71 -17.11
CA GLU A 181 9.49 1.45 -18.37
C GLU A 181 8.19 1.41 -19.17
N GLY A 182 7.83 2.54 -19.77
CA GLY A 182 6.64 2.68 -20.61
C GLY A 182 5.32 2.77 -19.88
N THR A 183 5.33 2.70 -18.53
CA THR A 183 4.09 2.77 -17.73
C THR A 183 3.80 4.18 -17.23
N GLY A 184 2.50 4.46 -16.98
CA GLY A 184 2.00 5.67 -16.33
C GLY A 184 1.49 5.40 -14.92
N HIS A 185 1.07 6.47 -14.22
CA HIS A 185 0.48 6.36 -12.89
C HIS A 185 -0.66 5.35 -12.84
N ALA A 186 -0.77 4.57 -11.77
CA ALA A 186 -1.79 3.53 -11.57
C ALA A 186 -1.74 2.35 -12.56
N PHE A 187 -0.56 2.03 -13.12
CA PHE A 187 -0.39 0.97 -14.11
C PHE A 187 -0.89 -0.42 -13.67
N ALA A 188 -1.07 -0.67 -12.39
CA ALA A 188 -1.57 -1.93 -11.85
C ALA A 188 -3.09 -1.91 -11.53
N ASN A 189 -3.80 -0.82 -11.82
CA ASN A 189 -5.24 -0.70 -11.59
C ASN A 189 -6.03 -1.13 -12.83
N GLU A 190 -6.65 -2.32 -12.76
CA GLU A 190 -7.40 -2.94 -13.86
C GLU A 190 -8.69 -2.18 -14.23
N GLU A 191 -9.21 -1.29 -13.36
CA GLU A 191 -10.34 -0.40 -13.69
C GLU A 191 -9.96 0.69 -14.71
N ASP A 192 -8.65 0.89 -14.91
CA ASP A 192 -8.04 1.72 -15.96
C ASP A 192 -8.64 3.13 -16.11
N ALA A 193 -9.00 3.74 -14.97
CA ALA A 193 -9.62 5.08 -14.97
C ALA A 193 -8.75 6.17 -15.62
N LEU A 194 -7.43 5.96 -15.68
CA LEU A 194 -6.47 6.90 -16.25
C LEU A 194 -5.96 6.48 -17.65
N GLY A 195 -6.37 5.30 -18.16
CA GLY A 195 -5.88 4.78 -19.44
C GLY A 195 -4.41 4.35 -19.39
N THR A 196 -3.92 3.93 -18.22
CA THR A 196 -2.50 3.63 -17.96
C THR A 196 -2.26 2.19 -17.52
N PHE A 197 -3.29 1.35 -17.49
CA PHE A 197 -3.14 -0.05 -17.11
C PHE A 197 -2.17 -0.79 -18.05
N ASP A 198 -1.17 -1.44 -17.46
CA ASP A 198 -0.22 -2.30 -18.15
C ASP A 198 -0.19 -3.67 -17.49
N SER A 199 -0.75 -4.66 -18.17
CA SER A 199 -0.88 -6.02 -17.65
C SER A 199 0.44 -6.68 -17.33
N SER A 200 1.50 -6.43 -18.12
CA SER A 200 2.83 -7.01 -17.92
C SER A 200 3.53 -6.43 -16.69
N ALA A 201 3.47 -5.12 -16.52
CA ALA A 201 4.00 -4.44 -15.34
C ALA A 201 3.20 -4.80 -14.09
N ALA A 202 1.86 -4.86 -14.20
CA ALA A 202 0.96 -5.28 -13.11
C ALA A 202 1.28 -6.70 -12.64
N GLU A 203 1.44 -7.66 -13.55
CA GLU A 203 1.80 -9.04 -13.21
C GLU A 203 3.20 -9.12 -12.60
N THR A 204 4.18 -8.43 -13.19
CA THR A 204 5.57 -8.45 -12.71
C THR A 204 5.67 -7.86 -11.31
N SER A 205 5.04 -6.70 -11.07
CA SER A 205 5.03 -6.05 -9.75
C SER A 205 4.29 -6.90 -8.71
N TRP A 206 3.17 -7.52 -9.08
CA TRP A 206 2.43 -8.43 -8.21
C TRP A 206 3.27 -9.63 -7.78
N ASN A 207 3.93 -10.30 -8.72
CA ASN A 207 4.79 -11.45 -8.42
C ASN A 207 5.95 -11.08 -7.49
N ARG A 208 6.55 -9.89 -7.64
CA ARG A 208 7.55 -9.37 -6.70
C ARG A 208 6.96 -9.14 -5.31
N THR A 209 5.77 -8.53 -5.24
CA THR A 209 5.06 -8.29 -3.97
C THR A 209 4.76 -9.61 -3.25
N ILE A 210 4.25 -10.62 -3.95
CA ILE A 210 4.02 -11.95 -3.34
C ILE A 210 5.33 -12.59 -2.85
N ALA A 211 6.41 -12.49 -3.63
CA ALA A 211 7.71 -12.98 -3.22
C ALA A 211 8.27 -12.23 -2.00
N LEU A 212 7.99 -10.93 -1.88
CA LEU A 212 8.34 -10.12 -0.72
C LEU A 212 7.52 -10.52 0.52
N LEU A 213 6.20 -10.61 0.40
CA LEU A 213 5.30 -11.01 1.49
C LEU A 213 5.61 -12.40 2.07
N ASN A 214 6.11 -13.33 1.26
CA ASN A 214 6.53 -14.65 1.72
C ASN A 214 7.84 -14.65 2.55
N LYS A 215 8.44 -13.49 2.83
CA LYS A 215 9.64 -13.39 3.68
C LYS A 215 9.32 -13.22 5.17
N ILE A 216 8.05 -13.04 5.52
CA ILE A 216 7.57 -12.86 6.90
C ILE A 216 6.56 -13.92 7.31
#